data_559b121b90e80f84907ab90dc7bebf50
#
_entry.id   559b121b90e80f84907ab90dc7bebf50
#
_cell.length_a   1.000
_cell.length_b   1.000
_cell.length_c   1.000
_cell.angle_alpha   90.00
_cell.angle_beta   90.00
_cell.angle_gamma   90.00
#
_symmetry.space_group_name_H-M   'P 1'
#
loop_
_entity.id
_entity.type
_entity.pdbx_description
1 polymer ?
#
loop_
_entity_poly.entity_id
_entity_poly.type
_entity_poly.pdbx_seq_one_letter_code
_entity_poly.pdbx_strand_id
1 'polypeptide(L)'
;MLVYQELCIDTCAFGVNGESALARKKKIRPQDLKDVRVLCGTYEYMEASFEEMLKDTGAKMQDLHTEYNLESMVQAKFQESLLVFHSHWENCYSHILKVLPSHIIAGSVGVIMRKGEEKRLEDLVNEIQKAV
;
A
#
# COMPACT_ATOMS: atom_id res chain seq x y z
N MET A 1 23.65 -15.41 9.71
CA MET A 1 23.05 -15.01 8.43
C MET A 1 21.55 -15.10 8.52
N LEU A 2 20.87 -14.15 7.94
CA LEU A 2 19.41 -14.13 7.85
C LEU A 2 18.98 -14.60 6.46
N VAL A 3 17.84 -15.28 6.41
CA VAL A 3 17.19 -15.68 5.16
C VAL A 3 15.79 -15.08 5.12
N TYR A 4 15.38 -14.64 3.93
CA TYR A 4 14.05 -14.12 3.67
C TYR A 4 13.23 -15.18 2.94
N GLN A 5 12.01 -15.41 3.41
CA GLN A 5 11.05 -16.26 2.73
C GLN A 5 9.83 -15.44 2.35
N GLU A 6 9.58 -15.32 1.06
CA GLU A 6 8.38 -14.64 0.56
C GLU A 6 7.13 -15.45 0.87
N LEU A 7 6.10 -14.77 1.36
CA LEU A 7 4.78 -15.38 1.61
C LEU A 7 3.78 -15.00 0.53
N CYS A 8 3.80 -13.75 0.08
CA CYS A 8 2.93 -13.29 -0.99
C CYS A 8 3.49 -12.03 -1.64
N ILE A 9 2.95 -11.68 -2.80
CA ILE A 9 3.15 -10.39 -3.46
C ILE A 9 2.03 -9.46 -3.02
N ASP A 10 2.41 -8.27 -2.56
CA ASP A 10 1.47 -7.23 -2.19
C ASP A 10 1.25 -6.25 -3.33
N THR A 11 0.08 -5.65 -3.38
CA THR A 11 -0.29 -4.64 -4.35
C THR A 11 -0.56 -3.30 -3.67
N CYS A 12 -0.54 -2.22 -4.44
CA CYS A 12 -0.97 -0.92 -3.95
C CYS A 12 -2.49 -0.89 -3.80
N ALA A 13 -2.96 -0.31 -2.72
CA ALA A 13 -4.34 0.10 -2.54
C ALA A 13 -4.40 1.62 -2.40
N PHE A 14 -5.56 2.19 -2.68
CA PHE A 14 -5.76 3.63 -2.67
C PHE A 14 -6.99 3.98 -1.84
N GLY A 15 -6.80 4.86 -0.88
CA GLY A 15 -7.89 5.42 -0.10
C GLY A 15 -8.35 6.75 -0.69
N VAL A 16 -9.67 6.95 -0.82
CA VAL A 16 -10.26 8.14 -1.40
C VAL A 16 -11.54 8.51 -0.66
N ASN A 17 -11.91 9.79 -0.73
CA ASN A 17 -13.23 10.22 -0.27
C ASN A 17 -14.32 9.44 -1.03
N GLY A 18 -15.25 8.81 -0.30
CA GLY A 18 -16.32 8.02 -0.89
C GLY A 18 -17.25 8.76 -1.84
N GLU A 19 -17.25 10.08 -1.80
CA GLU A 19 -18.03 10.94 -2.72
C GLU A 19 -17.27 11.34 -3.98
N SER A 20 -15.98 11.04 -4.06
CA SER A 20 -15.16 11.31 -5.25
C SER A 20 -15.62 10.49 -6.45
N ALA A 21 -15.45 11.03 -7.64
CA ALA A 21 -15.70 10.31 -8.89
C ALA A 21 -14.88 9.01 -8.99
N LEU A 22 -13.65 9.02 -8.48
CA LEU A 22 -12.80 7.83 -8.44
C LEU A 22 -13.37 6.73 -7.55
N ALA A 23 -14.13 7.08 -6.50
CA ALA A 23 -14.74 6.11 -5.61
C ALA A 23 -15.81 5.23 -6.28
N ARG A 24 -16.29 5.61 -7.46
CA ARG A 24 -17.23 4.82 -8.24
C ARG A 24 -16.57 3.65 -8.98
N LYS A 25 -15.25 3.69 -9.12
CA LYS A 25 -14.50 2.60 -9.74
C LYS A 25 -14.44 1.39 -8.81
N LYS A 26 -14.31 0.22 -9.39
CA LYS A 26 -14.11 -1.03 -8.63
C LYS A 26 -12.66 -1.26 -8.29
N LYS A 27 -11.74 -0.71 -9.10
CA LYS A 27 -10.30 -0.79 -8.92
C LYS A 27 -9.63 0.39 -9.58
N ILE A 28 -8.41 0.69 -9.16
CA ILE A 28 -7.55 1.70 -9.80
C ILE A 28 -6.64 0.99 -10.78
N ARG A 29 -6.61 1.49 -12.00
CA ARG A 29 -5.66 1.07 -13.04
C ARG A 29 -4.58 2.13 -13.20
N PRO A 30 -3.38 1.81 -13.72
CA PRO A 30 -2.33 2.81 -13.91
C PRO A 30 -2.78 4.05 -14.66
N GLN A 31 -3.58 3.89 -15.71
CA GLN A 31 -4.08 5.02 -16.49
C GLN A 31 -5.07 5.92 -15.74
N ASP A 32 -5.69 5.42 -14.68
CA ASP A 32 -6.60 6.22 -13.85
C ASP A 32 -5.85 7.23 -12.98
N LEU A 33 -4.54 7.08 -12.82
CA LEU A 33 -3.70 7.92 -11.98
C LEU A 33 -3.12 9.13 -12.68
N LYS A 34 -3.27 9.23 -14.01
CA LYS A 34 -2.74 10.37 -14.76
C LYS A 34 -3.29 11.69 -14.21
N ASP A 35 -2.38 12.59 -13.88
CA ASP A 35 -2.66 13.91 -13.30
C ASP A 35 -3.40 13.89 -11.96
N VAL A 36 -3.53 12.72 -11.34
CA VAL A 36 -4.15 12.58 -10.02
C VAL A 36 -3.10 12.81 -8.93
N ARG A 37 -3.48 13.57 -7.91
CA ARG A 37 -2.64 13.75 -6.73
C ARG A 37 -2.67 12.50 -5.87
N VAL A 38 -1.50 11.95 -5.60
CA VAL A 38 -1.34 10.76 -4.74
C VAL A 38 -0.48 11.14 -3.54
N LEU A 39 -1.06 10.97 -2.35
CA LEU A 39 -0.41 11.29 -1.09
C LEU A 39 0.31 10.04 -0.56
N CYS A 40 1.52 10.21 -0.07
CA CYS A 40 2.26 9.16 0.64
C CYS A 40 2.91 9.72 1.90
N GLY A 41 3.13 8.84 2.87
CA GLY A 41 3.73 9.22 4.15
C GLY A 41 5.25 9.20 4.13
N THR A 42 5.83 9.71 5.20
CA THR A 42 7.25 10.16 5.31
C THR A 42 8.27 9.10 5.66
N TYR A 43 8.02 7.84 5.54
CA TYR A 43 9.14 6.91 5.65
C TYR A 43 9.98 7.02 4.37
N GLU A 44 11.20 7.54 4.44
CA GLU A 44 12.07 7.81 3.30
C GLU A 44 12.13 6.66 2.29
N TYR A 45 12.23 5.42 2.78
CA TYR A 45 12.27 4.25 1.92
C TYR A 45 10.90 3.92 1.31
N MET A 46 9.79 4.22 1.98
CA MET A 46 8.45 3.99 1.45
C MET A 46 8.09 5.01 0.39
N GLU A 47 8.42 6.27 0.60
CA GLU A 47 8.20 7.33 -0.38
C GLU A 47 8.91 7.02 -1.69
N ALA A 48 10.22 6.74 -1.62
CA ALA A 48 11.00 6.38 -2.80
C ALA A 48 10.44 5.15 -3.51
N SER A 49 9.93 4.18 -2.75
CA SER A 49 9.32 2.97 -3.28
C SER A 49 8.04 3.28 -4.05
N PHE A 50 7.13 4.08 -3.47
CA PHE A 50 5.89 4.46 -4.15
C PHE A 50 6.14 5.35 -5.37
N GLU A 51 7.09 6.27 -5.31
CA GLU A 51 7.49 7.07 -6.47
C GLU A 51 7.96 6.19 -7.62
N GLU A 52 8.79 5.19 -7.33
CA GLU A 52 9.27 4.26 -8.35
C GLU A 52 8.12 3.42 -8.94
N MET A 53 7.22 2.92 -8.10
CA MET A 53 6.08 2.11 -8.56
C MET A 53 5.11 2.90 -9.44
N LEU A 54 4.93 4.17 -9.18
CA LEU A 54 3.92 5.00 -9.84
C LEU A 54 4.51 5.96 -10.88
N LYS A 55 5.81 5.93 -11.13
CA LYS A 55 6.51 6.88 -12.01
C LYS A 55 5.96 6.93 -13.45
N ASP A 56 5.51 5.79 -13.97
CA ASP A 56 5.02 5.70 -15.35
C ASP A 56 3.50 5.93 -15.46
N THR A 57 2.84 6.20 -14.35
CA THR A 57 1.38 6.40 -14.33
C THR A 57 0.95 7.83 -14.61
N GLY A 58 1.86 8.80 -14.50
CA GLY A 58 1.54 10.23 -14.54
C GLY A 58 0.92 10.78 -13.26
N ALA A 59 0.92 10.01 -12.18
CA ALA A 59 0.45 10.47 -10.87
C ALA A 59 1.32 11.62 -10.35
N LYS A 60 0.67 12.58 -9.69
CA LYS A 60 1.36 13.69 -9.02
C LYS A 60 1.58 13.31 -7.57
N MET A 61 2.77 12.81 -7.25
CA MET A 61 3.14 12.38 -5.91
C MET A 61 3.32 13.58 -4.98
N GLN A 62 2.77 13.49 -3.79
CA GLN A 62 2.95 14.48 -2.74
C GLN A 62 3.28 13.78 -1.43
N ASP A 63 4.42 14.18 -0.82
CA ASP A 63 4.77 13.74 0.52
C ASP A 63 3.96 14.55 1.54
N LEU A 64 3.34 13.85 2.46
CA LEU A 64 2.58 14.46 3.55
C LEU A 64 3.45 15.00 4.68
N HIS A 65 4.75 14.70 4.69
CA HIS A 65 5.67 15.02 5.78
C HIS A 65 5.19 14.50 7.14
N THR A 66 4.39 13.45 7.16
CA THR A 66 3.87 12.81 8.35
C THR A 66 3.65 11.32 8.11
N GLU A 67 3.59 10.56 9.18
CA GLU A 67 3.26 9.13 9.11
C GLU A 67 1.80 8.94 8.69
N TYR A 68 1.47 7.71 8.27
CA TYR A 68 0.09 7.32 8.03
C TYR A 68 -0.67 7.28 9.36
N ASN A 69 -1.52 8.25 9.57
CA ASN A 69 -2.33 8.42 10.78
C ASN A 69 -3.69 9.03 10.43
N LEU A 70 -4.48 9.37 11.43
CA LEU A 70 -5.78 9.99 11.23
C LEU A 70 -5.68 11.29 10.42
N GLU A 71 -4.66 12.09 10.66
CA GLU A 71 -4.46 13.36 9.95
C GLU A 71 -4.24 13.14 8.45
N SER A 72 -3.42 12.16 8.07
CA SER A 72 -3.19 11.84 6.66
C SER A 72 -4.45 11.35 5.97
N MET A 73 -5.28 10.56 6.66
CA MET A 73 -6.57 10.12 6.14
C MET A 73 -7.56 11.26 5.94
N VAL A 74 -7.60 12.19 6.90
CA VAL A 74 -8.45 13.38 6.81
C VAL A 74 -8.00 14.28 5.65
N GLN A 75 -6.70 14.48 5.48
CA GLN A 75 -6.17 15.24 4.36
C GLN A 75 -6.55 14.61 3.01
N ALA A 76 -6.39 13.29 2.87
CA ALA A 76 -6.78 12.59 1.66
C ALA A 76 -8.29 12.77 1.36
N LYS A 77 -9.12 12.70 2.39
CA LYS A 77 -10.57 12.85 2.27
C LYS A 77 -10.97 14.24 1.78
N PHE A 78 -10.37 15.30 2.34
CA PHE A 78 -10.79 16.67 2.04
C PHE A 78 -10.06 17.31 0.87
N GLN A 79 -8.93 16.76 0.42
CA GLN A 79 -8.16 17.33 -0.69
C GLN A 79 -8.46 16.67 -2.04
N GLU A 80 -9.44 15.79 -2.12
CA GLU A 80 -9.76 15.01 -3.33
C GLU A 80 -8.55 14.29 -3.90
N SER A 81 -7.69 13.77 -3.02
CA SER A 81 -6.47 13.07 -3.38
C SER A 81 -6.59 11.60 -3.01
N LEU A 82 -5.78 10.78 -3.64
CA LEU A 82 -5.66 9.37 -3.25
C LEU A 82 -4.55 9.22 -2.22
N LEU A 83 -4.80 8.42 -1.19
CA LEU A 83 -3.77 7.97 -0.26
C LEU A 83 -3.31 6.58 -0.69
N VAL A 84 -2.04 6.42 -1.04
CA VAL A 84 -1.48 5.13 -1.45
C VAL A 84 -0.94 4.37 -0.24
N PHE A 85 -1.21 3.07 -0.18
CA PHE A 85 -0.70 2.19 0.86
C PHE A 85 -0.66 0.74 0.36
N HIS A 86 -0.03 -0.15 1.13
CA HIS A 86 -0.02 -1.59 0.86
C HIS A 86 -1.41 -2.18 1.10
N SER A 87 -1.89 -3.04 0.21
CA SER A 87 -3.24 -3.61 0.27
C SER A 87 -3.54 -4.34 1.58
N HIS A 88 -2.53 -4.92 2.22
CA HIS A 88 -2.70 -5.58 3.52
C HIS A 88 -3.11 -4.64 4.64
N TRP A 89 -3.01 -3.33 4.45
CA TRP A 89 -3.39 -2.32 5.43
C TRP A 89 -4.79 -1.73 5.21
N GLU A 90 -5.56 -2.28 4.28
CA GLU A 90 -6.85 -1.70 3.91
C GLU A 90 -7.80 -1.54 5.12
N ASN A 91 -7.79 -2.48 6.05
CA ASN A 91 -8.64 -2.42 7.23
C ASN A 91 -8.29 -1.26 8.17
N CYS A 92 -7.07 -0.73 8.10
CA CYS A 92 -6.66 0.43 8.88
C CYS A 92 -7.31 1.73 8.37
N TYR A 93 -7.70 1.78 7.10
CA TYR A 93 -8.15 3.00 6.44
C TYR A 93 -9.62 2.96 6.01
N SER A 94 -10.23 1.80 5.93
CA SER A 94 -11.58 1.60 5.39
C SER A 94 -12.69 2.26 6.22
N HIS A 95 -12.40 2.69 7.45
CA HIS A 95 -13.37 3.37 8.30
C HIS A 95 -13.59 4.84 7.91
N ILE A 96 -12.64 5.46 7.24
CA ILE A 96 -12.65 6.89 6.89
C ILE A 96 -12.66 7.09 5.39
N LEU A 97 -11.88 6.27 4.67
CA LEU A 97 -11.73 6.33 3.23
C LEU A 97 -12.36 5.11 2.58
N LYS A 98 -12.87 5.28 1.38
CA LYS A 98 -13.17 4.14 0.52
C LYS A 98 -11.87 3.60 -0.03
N VAL A 99 -11.63 2.30 0.13
CA VAL A 99 -10.42 1.65 -0.34
C VAL A 99 -10.67 1.03 -1.72
N LEU A 100 -9.83 1.38 -2.67
CA LEU A 100 -9.87 0.84 -4.03
C LEU A 100 -8.63 -0.02 -4.26
N PRO A 101 -8.79 -1.29 -4.65
CA PRO A 101 -7.67 -2.15 -4.96
C PRO A 101 -7.03 -1.79 -6.30
N SER A 102 -5.82 -2.27 -6.53
CA SER A 102 -5.14 -2.21 -7.82
C SER A 102 -4.35 -3.49 -8.07
N HIS A 103 -3.84 -3.65 -9.29
CA HIS A 103 -2.88 -4.69 -9.64
C HIS A 103 -1.44 -4.16 -9.68
N ILE A 104 -1.22 -2.92 -9.25
CA ILE A 104 0.12 -2.32 -9.19
C ILE A 104 0.88 -3.00 -8.06
N ILE A 105 2.00 -3.62 -8.37
CA ILE A 105 2.80 -4.36 -7.40
C ILE A 105 3.51 -3.39 -6.47
N ALA A 106 3.26 -3.54 -5.17
CA ALA A 106 3.89 -2.76 -4.12
C ALA A 106 5.17 -3.42 -3.58
N GLY A 107 5.28 -4.74 -3.69
CA GLY A 107 6.43 -5.48 -3.21
C GLY A 107 6.07 -6.87 -2.73
N SER A 108 6.95 -7.49 -2.00
CA SER A 108 6.70 -8.78 -1.38
C SER A 108 6.55 -8.67 0.13
N VAL A 109 5.71 -9.52 0.68
CA VAL A 109 5.54 -9.70 2.13
C VAL A 109 6.11 -11.05 2.49
N GLY A 110 6.94 -11.10 3.51
CA GLY A 110 7.59 -12.33 3.90
C GLY A 110 8.09 -12.33 5.33
N VAL A 111 8.80 -13.38 5.67
CA VAL A 111 9.41 -13.54 6.99
C VAL A 111 10.93 -13.60 6.87
N ILE A 112 11.59 -13.07 7.88
CA ILE A 112 13.06 -13.15 8.00
C ILE A 112 13.39 -14.09 9.14
N MET A 113 14.25 -15.06 8.88
CA MET A 113 14.66 -16.08 9.84
C MET A 113 16.18 -16.20 9.85
N ARG A 114 16.71 -16.79 10.92
CA ARG A 114 18.11 -17.22 10.91
C ARG A 114 18.26 -18.41 9.97
N LYS A 115 19.33 -18.40 9.20
CA LYS A 115 19.67 -19.56 8.35
C LYS A 115 19.82 -20.81 9.21
N GLY A 116 19.17 -21.90 8.79
CA GLY A 116 19.12 -23.16 9.51
C GLY A 116 17.87 -23.35 10.36
N GLU A 117 17.06 -22.31 10.55
CA GLU A 117 15.82 -22.38 11.34
C GLU A 117 14.57 -22.68 10.48
N GLU A 118 14.71 -22.72 9.17
CA GLU A 118 13.59 -22.81 8.22
C GLU A 118 12.70 -24.02 8.51
N LYS A 119 13.31 -25.18 8.75
CA LYS A 119 12.58 -26.41 9.03
C LYS A 119 11.86 -26.35 10.38
N ARG A 120 12.54 -25.83 11.40
CA ARG A 120 11.97 -25.70 12.75
C ARG A 120 10.77 -24.75 12.78
N LEU A 121 10.77 -23.70 11.96
CA LEU A 121 9.74 -22.68 11.89
C LEU A 121 8.71 -22.93 10.79
N GLU A 122 8.81 -24.04 10.06
CA GLU A 122 7.96 -24.32 8.91
C GLU A 122 6.47 -24.27 9.23
N ASP A 123 6.05 -24.88 10.34
CA ASP A 123 4.63 -24.88 10.72
C ASP A 123 4.13 -23.47 11.04
N LEU A 124 4.94 -22.66 11.73
CA LEU A 124 4.60 -21.27 12.03
C LEU A 124 4.50 -20.45 10.74
N VAL A 125 5.45 -20.60 9.84
CA VAL A 125 5.45 -19.90 8.55
C VAL A 125 4.21 -20.27 7.73
N ASN A 126 3.84 -21.55 7.71
CA ASN A 126 2.65 -22.02 7.01
C ASN A 126 1.37 -21.41 7.60
N GLU A 127 1.29 -21.29 8.92
CA GLU A 127 0.14 -20.62 9.57
C GLU A 127 0.07 -19.13 9.24
N ILE A 128 1.20 -18.44 9.22
CA ILE A 128 1.27 -17.05 8.82
C ILE A 128 0.84 -16.89 7.35
N GLN A 129 1.30 -17.76 6.48
CA GLN A 129 0.97 -17.72 5.06
C GLN A 129 -0.53 -17.87 4.79
N LYS A 130 -1.23 -18.66 5.59
CA LYS A 130 -2.69 -18.81 5.48
C LYS A 130 -3.44 -17.52 5.87
N ALA A 131 -2.82 -16.66 6.67
CA ALA A 131 -3.44 -15.44 7.19
C ALA A 131 -3.23 -14.21 6.27
N VAL A 132 -2.32 -14.29 5.31
CA VAL A 132 -1.99 -13.16 4.41
C VAL A 132 -2.59 -13.30 3.02
#